data_27406f185a2405b49e44ebdd92725831
#
_entry.id   27406f185a2405b49e44ebdd92725831
#
_cell.length_a   1.000
_cell.length_b   1.000
_cell.length_c   1.000
_cell.angle_alpha   90.00
_cell.angle_beta   90.00
_cell.angle_gamma   90.00
#
_symmetry.space_group_name_H-M   'P 1'
#
loop_
_entity.id
_entity.type
_entity.pdbx_description
1 polymer ?
#
loop_
_entity_poly.entity_id
_entity_poly.type
_entity_poly.pdbx_seq_one_letter_code
_entity_poly.pdbx_strand_id
1 'polypeptide(L)'
;MGLGHKQKALEINLNPNIYGTFAEIGAGQEVARHFFRAGGAAGTIAKSMSAYDMTMSDAIYGKEKSGRYVSEERLQKMLDREFEILIERLTESRSSETLYFAFADTVAAKSFKGTGENHGWMGIKFLHHHSAKPSQIIMHVTMLDAENNQQQEALGLLGVNLLYAAFHEFDDREKFVLSLMDGLTTSRLKIDMIRVSGDAFRGTDSRLVCLELVKNKLCDAVIFNEDGDVLQASDVLYKKNVLVLRGGFRPPTNLSLDMLESGLKKFRDSLPEEEKDNIKVIPEISMSQLLDRGRVDNEDFLARVELLSSLGQKVLISNADSFSDLNQFFTKYAKKNIAFVLASYNLEEILNPEKYENKRLGLLGTLGTLLEPKTKLYIYPACDDDTNIIKTVSSINVSDQLSFLLLYLTENKLIEDITEYDSSVVHIWSRKVLKMIQDGEEGWESLVPKSVAITVKKKCLFGAKCEL
;
A
#
# COMPACT_ATOMS: atom_id res chain seq x y z
N MET A 1 6.33 -5.50 26.05
CA MET A 1 6.00 -6.75 25.33
C MET A 1 4.50 -6.83 25.25
N GLY A 2 3.93 -7.00 24.03
CA GLY A 2 2.50 -7.21 23.87
C GLY A 2 2.01 -8.52 24.51
N LEU A 3 0.71 -8.64 24.69
CA LEU A 3 0.10 -9.87 25.22
C LEU A 3 0.30 -11.03 24.25
N GLY A 4 0.60 -12.22 24.79
CA GLY A 4 0.69 -13.44 23.97
C GLY A 4 -0.69 -13.84 23.41
N HIS A 5 -0.72 -14.47 22.23
CA HIS A 5 -1.95 -14.86 21.52
C HIS A 5 -2.93 -15.68 22.40
N LYS A 6 -2.41 -16.58 23.26
CA LYS A 6 -3.25 -17.34 24.20
C LYS A 6 -3.96 -16.45 25.20
N GLN A 7 -3.26 -15.43 25.71
CA GLN A 7 -3.86 -14.48 26.65
C GLN A 7 -4.88 -13.58 25.97
N LYS A 8 -4.59 -13.09 24.77
CA LYS A 8 -5.55 -12.31 23.96
C LYS A 8 -6.84 -13.10 23.71
N ALA A 9 -6.71 -14.36 23.27
CA ALA A 9 -7.87 -15.22 23.06
C ALA A 9 -8.66 -15.49 24.35
N LEU A 10 -7.97 -15.66 25.49
CA LEU A 10 -8.59 -15.88 26.78
C LEU A 10 -9.34 -14.64 27.26
N GLU A 11 -8.78 -13.45 27.12
CA GLU A 11 -9.43 -12.19 27.51
C GLU A 11 -10.74 -11.97 26.72
N ILE A 12 -10.74 -12.26 25.42
CA ILE A 12 -11.95 -12.26 24.59
C ILE A 12 -12.94 -13.30 25.10
N ASN A 13 -12.52 -14.54 25.34
CA ASN A 13 -13.40 -15.62 25.80
C ASN A 13 -14.02 -15.37 27.19
N LEU A 14 -13.33 -14.65 28.05
CA LEU A 14 -13.83 -14.34 29.39
C LEU A 14 -14.70 -13.07 29.44
N ASN A 15 -14.80 -12.32 28.36
CA ASN A 15 -15.68 -11.17 28.29
C ASN A 15 -17.13 -11.65 28.00
N PRO A 16 -18.08 -11.51 28.97
CA PRO A 16 -19.44 -12.05 28.80
C PRO A 16 -20.25 -11.35 27.71
N ASN A 17 -19.81 -10.17 27.28
CA ASN A 17 -20.52 -9.39 26.27
C ASN A 17 -20.05 -9.70 24.85
N ILE A 18 -18.86 -10.24 24.62
CA ILE A 18 -18.35 -10.55 23.28
C ILE A 18 -18.86 -11.92 22.82
N TYR A 19 -19.54 -11.94 21.66
CA TYR A 19 -20.11 -13.17 21.12
C TYR A 19 -20.14 -13.18 19.60
N GLY A 20 -19.65 -14.24 18.98
CA GLY A 20 -19.57 -14.24 17.52
C GLY A 20 -19.31 -15.58 16.88
N THR A 21 -19.04 -15.53 15.58
CA THR A 21 -18.85 -16.67 14.70
C THR A 21 -17.57 -16.58 13.91
N PHE A 22 -17.03 -17.74 13.52
CA PHE A 22 -15.89 -17.89 12.64
C PHE A 22 -16.29 -18.63 11.36
N ALA A 23 -15.88 -18.10 10.20
CA ALA A 23 -16.01 -18.72 8.90
C ALA A 23 -14.66 -18.69 8.19
N GLU A 24 -13.93 -19.81 8.21
CA GLU A 24 -12.54 -19.90 7.72
C GLU A 24 -12.48 -20.84 6.51
N ILE A 25 -12.01 -20.30 5.36
CA ILE A 25 -11.92 -21.04 4.10
C ILE A 25 -10.46 -21.08 3.63
N GLY A 26 -9.95 -22.29 3.39
CA GLY A 26 -8.64 -22.54 2.78
C GLY A 26 -7.50 -22.75 3.77
N ALA A 27 -7.48 -22.10 4.92
CA ALA A 27 -6.44 -22.25 5.95
C ALA A 27 -6.84 -23.18 7.12
N GLY A 28 -7.93 -23.90 6.99
CA GLY A 28 -8.48 -24.68 8.10
C GLY A 28 -9.26 -23.78 9.07
N GLN A 29 -9.30 -24.18 10.34
CA GLN A 29 -9.96 -23.42 11.41
C GLN A 29 -8.91 -23.02 12.47
N GLU A 30 -7.83 -22.41 12.03
CA GLU A 30 -6.70 -22.11 12.90
C GLU A 30 -6.98 -20.95 13.86
N VAL A 31 -7.73 -19.94 13.43
CA VAL A 31 -8.11 -18.83 14.31
C VAL A 31 -9.04 -19.31 15.41
N ALA A 32 -10.15 -19.95 15.06
CA ALA A 32 -11.10 -20.52 16.04
C ALA A 32 -10.41 -21.51 16.99
N ARG A 33 -9.46 -22.32 16.49
CA ARG A 33 -8.69 -23.26 17.29
C ARG A 33 -7.93 -22.61 18.44
N HIS A 34 -7.37 -21.41 18.26
CA HIS A 34 -6.71 -20.68 19.33
C HIS A 34 -7.68 -20.31 20.45
N PHE A 35 -8.90 -19.89 20.13
CA PHE A 35 -9.94 -19.58 21.13
C PHE A 35 -10.38 -20.83 21.87
N PHE A 36 -10.62 -21.97 21.20
CA PHE A 36 -10.95 -23.23 21.85
C PHE A 36 -9.85 -23.72 22.78
N ARG A 37 -8.57 -23.56 22.38
CA ARG A 37 -7.41 -23.95 23.20
C ARG A 37 -7.16 -23.04 24.39
N ALA A 38 -7.55 -21.77 24.30
CA ALA A 38 -7.40 -20.84 25.42
C ALA A 38 -8.34 -21.17 26.59
N GLY A 39 -9.47 -21.81 26.31
CA GLY A 39 -10.54 -22.13 27.26
C GLY A 39 -11.59 -21.01 27.38
N GLY A 40 -12.73 -21.31 27.95
CA GLY A 40 -13.83 -20.34 28.13
C GLY A 40 -14.66 -20.04 26.87
N ALA A 41 -14.38 -20.67 25.74
CA ALA A 41 -14.96 -20.35 24.45
C ALA A 41 -16.50 -20.59 24.33
N ALA A 42 -17.10 -21.40 25.19
CA ALA A 42 -18.51 -21.74 25.15
C ALA A 42 -19.45 -20.52 25.33
N GLY A 43 -18.97 -19.49 26.03
CA GLY A 43 -19.72 -18.22 26.21
C GLY A 43 -19.54 -17.23 25.08
N THR A 44 -18.56 -17.42 24.20
CA THR A 44 -18.10 -16.44 23.20
C THR A 44 -18.31 -16.90 21.76
N ILE A 45 -18.11 -18.19 21.46
CA ILE A 45 -18.16 -18.71 20.09
C ILE A 45 -19.52 -19.37 19.84
N ALA A 46 -20.34 -18.74 19.00
CA ALA A 46 -21.61 -19.28 18.56
C ALA A 46 -21.44 -20.47 17.62
N LYS A 47 -20.51 -20.32 16.66
CA LYS A 47 -20.27 -21.28 15.58
C LYS A 47 -18.87 -21.07 15.02
N SER A 48 -18.22 -22.17 14.63
CA SER A 48 -17.04 -22.16 13.77
C SER A 48 -17.27 -23.13 12.61
N MET A 49 -17.05 -22.67 11.38
CA MET A 49 -17.27 -23.47 10.19
C MET A 49 -16.19 -23.23 9.13
N SER A 50 -16.02 -24.25 8.27
CA SER A 50 -15.22 -24.16 7.06
C SER A 50 -16.02 -24.74 5.88
N ALA A 51 -16.38 -23.90 4.91
CA ALA A 51 -17.00 -24.30 3.65
C ALA A 51 -15.89 -24.59 2.62
N TYR A 52 -15.18 -25.69 2.81
CA TYR A 52 -13.97 -26.02 2.06
C TYR A 52 -14.25 -26.35 0.59
N ASP A 53 -15.39 -26.97 0.29
CA ASP A 53 -15.83 -27.25 -1.08
C ASP A 53 -16.47 -25.99 -1.71
N MET A 54 -16.11 -25.72 -2.98
CA MET A 54 -16.64 -24.55 -3.71
C MET A 54 -18.15 -24.62 -3.88
N THR A 55 -18.74 -25.82 -4.12
CA THR A 55 -20.18 -25.97 -4.28
C THR A 55 -20.90 -25.63 -2.99
N MET A 56 -20.39 -26.08 -1.86
CA MET A 56 -20.93 -25.75 -0.55
C MET A 56 -20.77 -24.27 -0.21
N SER A 57 -19.60 -23.70 -0.53
CA SER A 57 -19.34 -22.27 -0.34
C SER A 57 -20.29 -21.40 -1.20
N ASP A 58 -20.55 -21.80 -2.44
CA ASP A 58 -21.52 -21.13 -3.32
C ASP A 58 -22.96 -21.24 -2.82
N ALA A 59 -23.34 -22.37 -2.23
CA ALA A 59 -24.67 -22.56 -1.67
C ALA A 59 -24.92 -21.65 -0.45
N ILE A 60 -23.87 -21.31 0.31
CA ILE A 60 -23.98 -20.45 1.51
C ILE A 60 -23.85 -18.96 1.16
N TYR A 61 -22.84 -18.60 0.36
CA TYR A 61 -22.43 -17.21 0.13
C TYR A 61 -22.72 -16.70 -1.30
N GLY A 62 -23.29 -17.56 -2.16
CA GLY A 62 -23.51 -17.24 -3.57
C GLY A 62 -22.26 -17.42 -4.43
N LYS A 63 -22.47 -17.56 -5.74
CA LYS A 63 -21.40 -17.75 -6.71
C LYS A 63 -20.62 -16.48 -6.99
N GLU A 64 -19.31 -16.61 -7.16
CA GLU A 64 -18.46 -15.48 -7.56
C GLU A 64 -18.50 -15.26 -9.07
N LYS A 65 -18.86 -14.05 -9.51
CA LYS A 65 -18.90 -13.69 -10.93
C LYS A 65 -17.52 -13.76 -11.60
N SER A 66 -16.49 -13.41 -10.85
CA SER A 66 -15.09 -13.46 -11.30
C SER A 66 -14.50 -14.88 -11.32
N GLY A 67 -15.15 -15.85 -10.69
CA GLY A 67 -14.60 -17.19 -10.45
C GLY A 67 -13.44 -17.21 -9.44
N ARG A 68 -13.13 -16.09 -8.78
CA ARG A 68 -12.08 -15.99 -7.76
C ARG A 68 -12.69 -16.08 -6.37
N TYR A 69 -12.33 -17.13 -5.63
CA TYR A 69 -12.84 -17.37 -4.27
C TYR A 69 -11.94 -16.77 -3.19
N VAL A 70 -10.67 -16.58 -3.47
CA VAL A 70 -9.76 -15.80 -2.60
C VAL A 70 -9.79 -14.35 -3.08
N SER A 71 -10.78 -13.60 -2.59
CA SER A 71 -11.05 -12.23 -3.00
C SER A 71 -11.71 -11.43 -1.89
N GLU A 72 -11.58 -10.10 -1.95
CA GLU A 72 -12.27 -9.19 -1.05
C GLU A 72 -13.80 -9.37 -1.14
N GLU A 73 -14.33 -9.53 -2.36
CA GLU A 73 -15.77 -9.72 -2.58
C GLU A 73 -16.30 -10.97 -1.84
N ARG A 74 -15.55 -12.08 -1.89
CA ARG A 74 -15.90 -13.29 -1.14
C ARG A 74 -15.86 -13.05 0.36
N LEU A 75 -14.79 -12.43 0.87
CA LEU A 75 -14.69 -12.10 2.29
C LEU A 75 -15.87 -11.24 2.75
N GLN A 76 -16.23 -10.22 1.99
CA GLN A 76 -17.34 -9.33 2.32
C GLN A 76 -18.67 -10.10 2.45
N LYS A 77 -18.98 -10.97 1.48
CA LYS A 77 -20.18 -11.82 1.53
C LYS A 77 -20.21 -12.74 2.75
N MET A 78 -19.05 -13.29 3.11
CA MET A 78 -18.93 -14.14 4.30
C MET A 78 -19.19 -13.34 5.57
N LEU A 79 -18.55 -12.18 5.74
CA LEU A 79 -18.73 -11.31 6.90
C LEU A 79 -20.20 -10.84 7.04
N ASP A 80 -20.79 -10.40 5.95
CA ASP A 80 -22.19 -9.91 5.97
C ASP A 80 -23.14 -11.04 6.33
N ARG A 81 -23.05 -12.19 5.67
CA ARG A 81 -23.95 -13.32 5.90
C ARG A 81 -23.83 -13.88 7.31
N GLU A 82 -22.61 -14.06 7.79
CA GLU A 82 -22.38 -14.62 9.13
C GLU A 82 -22.83 -13.65 10.23
N PHE A 83 -22.63 -12.34 10.03
CA PHE A 83 -23.09 -11.32 10.97
C PHE A 83 -24.63 -11.21 10.98
N GLU A 84 -25.28 -11.22 9.81
CA GLU A 84 -26.75 -11.20 9.69
C GLU A 84 -27.38 -12.38 10.41
N ILE A 85 -26.88 -13.60 10.23
CA ILE A 85 -27.39 -14.81 10.90
C ILE A 85 -27.33 -14.66 12.43
N LEU A 86 -26.27 -14.07 12.97
CA LEU A 86 -26.17 -13.85 14.41
C LEU A 86 -27.27 -12.89 14.91
N ILE A 87 -27.42 -11.75 14.23
CA ILE A 87 -28.39 -10.73 14.60
C ILE A 87 -29.81 -11.29 14.48
N GLU A 88 -30.15 -11.89 13.34
CA GLU A 88 -31.52 -12.45 13.10
C GLU A 88 -31.95 -13.50 14.14
N ARG A 89 -30.99 -14.35 14.54
CA ARG A 89 -31.35 -15.52 15.36
C ARG A 89 -31.20 -15.32 16.85
N LEU A 90 -30.31 -14.40 17.27
CA LEU A 90 -29.85 -14.37 18.66
C LEU A 90 -30.15 -13.05 19.40
N THR A 91 -30.57 -11.99 18.71
CA THR A 91 -30.83 -10.70 19.34
C THR A 91 -31.94 -10.81 20.43
N GLU A 92 -32.96 -11.64 20.22
CA GLU A 92 -34.03 -11.83 21.18
C GLU A 92 -33.66 -12.76 22.36
N SER A 93 -32.67 -13.62 22.17
CA SER A 93 -32.28 -14.66 23.15
C SER A 93 -31.06 -14.29 23.99
N ARG A 94 -30.33 -13.24 23.61
CA ARG A 94 -29.11 -12.77 24.33
C ARG A 94 -29.33 -11.38 24.94
N SER A 95 -28.44 -11.02 25.87
CA SER A 95 -28.46 -9.70 26.48
C SER A 95 -28.34 -8.58 25.43
N SER A 96 -29.07 -7.48 25.67
CA SER A 96 -28.96 -6.25 24.89
C SER A 96 -27.56 -5.64 24.90
N GLU A 97 -26.71 -6.01 25.86
CA GLU A 97 -25.32 -5.59 25.97
C GLU A 97 -24.35 -6.43 25.08
N THR A 98 -24.86 -7.40 24.31
CA THR A 98 -24.03 -8.30 23.52
C THR A 98 -23.34 -7.55 22.37
N LEU A 99 -22.02 -7.69 22.29
CA LEU A 99 -21.14 -7.19 21.23
C LEU A 99 -20.91 -8.31 20.22
N TYR A 100 -21.75 -8.34 19.19
CA TYR A 100 -21.66 -9.37 18.16
C TYR A 100 -20.46 -9.16 17.26
N PHE A 101 -19.83 -10.28 16.83
CA PHE A 101 -18.82 -10.27 15.75
C PHE A 101 -18.99 -11.45 14.78
N ALA A 102 -18.60 -11.23 13.54
CA ALA A 102 -18.32 -12.25 12.55
C ALA A 102 -16.89 -12.09 12.09
N PHE A 103 -16.08 -13.11 12.28
CA PHE A 103 -14.74 -13.22 11.72
C PHE A 103 -14.80 -14.13 10.49
N ALA A 104 -14.13 -13.73 9.41
CA ALA A 104 -14.00 -14.57 8.23
C ALA A 104 -12.60 -14.44 7.61
N ASP A 105 -12.19 -15.51 6.95
CA ASP A 105 -11.07 -15.50 6.04
C ASP A 105 -11.30 -16.37 4.80
N THR A 106 -10.60 -16.04 3.72
CA THR A 106 -10.52 -16.84 2.50
C THR A 106 -9.08 -16.79 1.99
N VAL A 107 -8.42 -17.95 1.99
CA VAL A 107 -6.96 -18.05 1.88
C VAL A 107 -6.54 -19.10 0.85
N ALA A 108 -5.57 -18.74 0.01
CA ALA A 108 -4.80 -19.67 -0.82
C ALA A 108 -3.46 -19.95 -0.13
N ALA A 109 -3.42 -20.96 0.73
CA ALA A 109 -2.16 -21.44 1.29
C ALA A 109 -1.37 -22.26 0.25
N LYS A 110 -0.09 -22.55 0.54
CA LYS A 110 0.79 -23.33 -0.34
C LYS A 110 0.14 -24.64 -0.76
N SER A 111 -0.06 -24.82 -2.06
CA SER A 111 -0.62 -26.04 -2.62
C SER A 111 0.36 -27.21 -2.52
N PHE A 112 -0.14 -28.45 -2.54
CA PHE A 112 0.69 -29.66 -2.58
C PHE A 112 1.70 -29.65 -3.76
N LYS A 113 1.34 -29.00 -4.88
CA LYS A 113 2.22 -28.86 -6.05
C LYS A 113 3.27 -27.75 -5.91
N GLY A 114 3.24 -26.98 -4.82
CA GLY A 114 4.17 -25.87 -4.57
C GLY A 114 4.04 -24.68 -5.54
N THR A 115 2.97 -24.66 -6.36
CA THR A 115 2.71 -23.61 -7.35
C THR A 115 1.55 -22.74 -6.87
N GLY A 116 1.64 -21.42 -7.11
CA GLY A 116 0.60 -20.46 -6.76
C GLY A 116 1.10 -19.38 -5.81
N GLU A 117 0.31 -18.33 -5.67
CA GLU A 117 0.56 -17.26 -4.72
C GLU A 117 -0.06 -17.64 -3.37
N ASN A 118 0.71 -17.47 -2.30
CA ASN A 118 0.25 -17.73 -0.94
C ASN A 118 -0.26 -16.43 -0.34
N HIS A 119 -1.55 -16.19 -0.48
CA HIS A 119 -2.17 -14.96 -0.01
C HIS A 119 -3.60 -15.20 0.47
N GLY A 120 -4.17 -14.27 1.17
CA GLY A 120 -5.55 -14.35 1.61
C GLY A 120 -6.16 -13.02 2.01
N TRP A 121 -7.45 -13.06 2.14
CA TRP A 121 -8.26 -12.00 2.69
C TRP A 121 -8.78 -12.42 4.05
N MET A 122 -8.68 -11.52 5.03
CA MET A 122 -9.11 -11.75 6.40
C MET A 122 -9.85 -10.51 6.91
N GLY A 123 -10.87 -10.71 7.72
CA GLY A 123 -11.60 -9.56 8.25
C GLY A 123 -12.51 -9.90 9.43
N ILE A 124 -13.01 -8.85 10.02
CA ILE A 124 -13.99 -8.91 11.10
C ILE A 124 -15.06 -7.82 10.92
N LYS A 125 -16.32 -8.19 11.11
CA LYS A 125 -17.46 -7.27 11.26
C LYS A 125 -17.95 -7.36 12.69
N PHE A 126 -18.06 -6.24 13.41
CA PHE A 126 -18.30 -6.27 14.85
C PHE A 126 -19.03 -5.04 15.38
N LEU A 127 -19.60 -5.18 16.56
CA LEU A 127 -20.12 -4.07 17.36
C LEU A 127 -19.11 -3.74 18.47
N HIS A 128 -18.55 -2.53 18.48
CA HIS A 128 -17.71 -2.05 19.56
C HIS A 128 -18.51 -1.54 20.77
N HIS A 129 -19.78 -1.23 20.54
CA HIS A 129 -20.77 -0.85 21.55
C HIS A 129 -22.14 -1.36 21.12
N HIS A 130 -22.98 -1.78 22.06
CA HIS A 130 -24.28 -2.43 21.79
C HIS A 130 -25.25 -1.56 20.96
N SER A 131 -25.19 -0.24 21.10
CA SER A 131 -26.03 0.70 20.34
C SER A 131 -25.37 1.25 19.07
N ALA A 132 -24.14 0.82 18.75
CA ALA A 132 -23.40 1.30 17.59
C ALA A 132 -23.85 0.59 16.31
N LYS A 133 -23.63 1.23 15.17
CA LYS A 133 -23.69 0.53 13.88
C LYS A 133 -22.44 -0.36 13.73
N PRO A 134 -22.59 -1.48 13.00
CA PRO A 134 -21.46 -2.38 12.79
C PRO A 134 -20.25 -1.68 12.20
N SER A 135 -19.09 -2.05 12.69
CA SER A 135 -17.78 -1.66 12.18
C SER A 135 -17.13 -2.84 11.51
N GLN A 136 -16.19 -2.59 10.63
CA GLN A 136 -15.53 -3.61 9.84
C GLN A 136 -14.05 -3.31 9.64
N ILE A 137 -13.24 -4.36 9.68
CA ILE A 137 -11.84 -4.36 9.32
C ILE A 137 -11.66 -5.42 8.25
N ILE A 138 -11.07 -5.04 7.11
CA ILE A 138 -10.68 -5.95 6.03
C ILE A 138 -9.18 -5.80 5.83
N MET A 139 -8.46 -6.91 5.68
CA MET A 139 -7.05 -6.89 5.30
C MET A 139 -6.72 -7.97 4.29
N HIS A 140 -5.74 -7.67 3.44
CA HIS A 140 -5.08 -8.63 2.57
C HIS A 140 -3.70 -8.96 3.13
N VAL A 141 -3.35 -10.23 3.08
CA VAL A 141 -2.10 -10.75 3.62
C VAL A 141 -1.38 -11.63 2.61
N THR A 142 -0.05 -11.52 2.57
CA THR A 142 0.84 -12.42 1.82
C THR A 142 1.63 -13.27 2.81
N MET A 143 1.55 -14.59 2.66
CA MET A 143 2.26 -15.55 3.49
C MET A 143 3.60 -15.87 2.88
N LEU A 144 4.66 -15.86 3.70
CA LEU A 144 6.05 -16.00 3.27
C LEU A 144 6.71 -17.28 3.81
N ASP A 145 6.12 -17.93 4.81
CA ASP A 145 6.60 -19.21 5.34
C ASP A 145 6.66 -20.28 4.23
N ALA A 146 7.69 -21.10 4.27
CA ALA A 146 7.94 -22.12 3.24
C ALA A 146 6.96 -23.31 3.31
N GLU A 147 6.43 -23.61 4.50
CA GLU A 147 5.58 -24.77 4.75
C GLU A 147 4.13 -24.36 5.04
N ASN A 148 3.18 -25.17 4.55
CA ASN A 148 1.74 -24.91 4.69
C ASN A 148 1.30 -24.80 6.16
N ASN A 149 1.79 -25.68 7.03
CA ASN A 149 1.47 -25.66 8.46
C ASN A 149 1.97 -24.37 9.16
N GLN A 150 3.12 -23.85 8.74
CA GLN A 150 3.65 -22.58 9.25
C GLN A 150 2.79 -21.40 8.78
N GLN A 151 2.32 -21.43 7.52
CA GLN A 151 1.41 -20.43 6.98
C GLN A 151 0.08 -20.42 7.74
N GLN A 152 -0.49 -21.59 8.01
CA GLN A 152 -1.72 -21.74 8.80
C GLN A 152 -1.54 -21.21 10.23
N GLU A 153 -0.42 -21.56 10.88
CA GLU A 153 -0.11 -21.05 12.21
C GLU A 153 -0.01 -19.52 12.22
N ALA A 154 0.70 -18.92 11.26
CA ALA A 154 0.84 -17.46 11.16
C ALA A 154 -0.51 -16.77 10.97
N LEU A 155 -1.40 -17.34 10.13
CA LEU A 155 -2.77 -16.84 9.95
C LEU A 155 -3.59 -16.96 11.23
N GLY A 156 -3.47 -18.09 11.94
CA GLY A 156 -4.13 -18.28 13.22
C GLY A 156 -3.74 -17.21 14.26
N LEU A 157 -2.45 -16.90 14.35
CA LEU A 157 -1.95 -15.84 15.23
C LEU A 157 -2.45 -14.47 14.81
N LEU A 158 -2.41 -14.16 13.50
CA LEU A 158 -2.88 -12.89 12.97
C LEU A 158 -4.39 -12.69 13.22
N GLY A 159 -5.21 -13.73 13.03
CA GLY A 159 -6.64 -13.66 13.28
C GLY A 159 -6.98 -13.42 14.74
N VAL A 160 -6.24 -14.03 15.69
CA VAL A 160 -6.38 -13.73 17.12
C VAL A 160 -6.01 -12.26 17.40
N ASN A 161 -4.90 -11.78 16.82
CA ASN A 161 -4.48 -10.39 16.99
C ASN A 161 -5.51 -9.43 16.41
N LEU A 162 -6.06 -9.72 15.21
CA LEU A 162 -7.10 -8.89 14.60
C LEU A 162 -8.34 -8.79 15.48
N LEU A 163 -8.83 -9.92 15.99
CA LEU A 163 -10.02 -9.93 16.83
C LEU A 163 -9.78 -9.18 18.14
N TYR A 164 -8.61 -9.37 18.75
CA TYR A 164 -8.22 -8.62 19.96
C TYR A 164 -8.12 -7.12 19.67
N ALA A 165 -7.46 -6.73 18.60
CA ALA A 165 -7.28 -5.33 18.21
C ALA A 165 -8.62 -4.63 17.91
N ALA A 166 -9.58 -5.35 17.31
CA ALA A 166 -10.92 -4.84 17.02
C ALA A 166 -11.71 -4.44 18.27
N PHE A 167 -11.49 -5.10 19.41
CA PHE A 167 -12.19 -4.81 20.65
C PHE A 167 -11.40 -3.98 21.66
N HIS A 168 -10.05 -3.99 21.59
CA HIS A 168 -9.22 -3.41 22.64
C HIS A 168 -8.27 -2.31 22.16
N GLU A 169 -8.00 -2.18 20.84
CA GLU A 169 -6.99 -1.27 20.33
C GLU A 169 -7.49 -0.37 19.17
N PHE A 170 -8.77 -0.42 18.84
CA PHE A 170 -9.34 0.26 17.66
C PHE A 170 -9.28 1.79 17.71
N ASP A 171 -9.17 2.38 18.90
CA ASP A 171 -9.13 3.82 19.16
C ASP A 171 -7.72 4.43 19.06
N ASP A 172 -6.67 3.60 19.13
CA ASP A 172 -5.27 3.99 18.93
C ASP A 172 -4.71 3.36 17.66
N ARG A 173 -4.61 4.14 16.60
CA ARG A 173 -4.19 3.67 15.27
C ARG A 173 -2.84 2.98 15.26
N GLU A 174 -1.83 3.56 15.92
CA GLU A 174 -0.47 2.99 15.95
C GLU A 174 -0.45 1.67 16.74
N LYS A 175 -1.07 1.66 17.90
CA LYS A 175 -1.19 0.48 18.74
C LYS A 175 -2.00 -0.63 18.05
N PHE A 176 -3.11 -0.26 17.41
CA PHE A 176 -3.92 -1.17 16.60
C PHE A 176 -3.05 -1.88 15.55
N VAL A 177 -2.34 -1.13 14.72
CA VAL A 177 -1.53 -1.70 13.63
C VAL A 177 -0.37 -2.55 14.18
N LEU A 178 0.34 -2.08 15.20
CA LEU A 178 1.46 -2.84 15.79
C LEU A 178 1.00 -4.13 16.45
N SER A 179 -0.16 -4.12 17.12
CA SER A 179 -0.70 -5.30 17.82
C SER A 179 -1.11 -6.44 16.89
N LEU A 180 -1.38 -6.14 15.60
CA LEU A 180 -1.65 -7.17 14.58
C LEU A 180 -0.46 -8.12 14.40
N MET A 181 0.76 -7.64 14.61
CA MET A 181 1.99 -8.43 14.41
C MET A 181 2.55 -9.02 15.72
N ASP A 182 1.83 -8.99 16.82
CA ASP A 182 2.27 -9.62 18.07
C ASP A 182 2.52 -11.12 17.88
N GLY A 183 3.75 -11.56 18.18
CA GLY A 183 4.19 -12.94 17.99
C GLY A 183 4.46 -13.34 16.53
N LEU A 184 4.41 -12.39 15.60
CA LEU A 184 4.68 -12.56 14.18
C LEU A 184 5.86 -11.69 13.73
N THR A 185 6.45 -12.05 12.59
CA THR A 185 7.49 -11.25 11.92
C THR A 185 7.15 -11.06 10.44
N THR A 186 7.66 -10.00 9.86
CA THR A 186 7.49 -9.70 8.42
C THR A 186 8.19 -10.69 7.49
N SER A 187 9.02 -11.59 8.02
CA SER A 187 9.57 -12.75 7.30
C SER A 187 8.59 -13.92 7.19
N ARG A 188 7.56 -13.97 8.04
CA ARG A 188 6.52 -14.99 8.01
C ARG A 188 5.30 -14.59 7.19
N LEU A 189 4.84 -13.35 7.35
CA LEU A 189 3.73 -12.78 6.58
C LEU A 189 3.87 -11.25 6.49
N LYS A 190 3.21 -10.65 5.48
CA LYS A 190 3.05 -9.20 5.32
C LYS A 190 1.57 -8.86 5.23
N ILE A 191 1.18 -7.74 5.83
CA ILE A 191 -0.16 -7.17 5.68
C ILE A 191 -0.08 -6.15 4.53
N ASP A 192 -0.53 -6.54 3.34
CA ASP A 192 -0.36 -5.73 2.13
C ASP A 192 -1.30 -4.52 2.07
N MET A 193 -2.47 -4.63 2.70
CA MET A 193 -3.41 -3.54 2.86
C MET A 193 -4.36 -3.77 4.04
N ILE A 194 -4.92 -2.69 4.57
CA ILE A 194 -5.97 -2.72 5.57
C ILE A 194 -7.00 -1.62 5.29
N ARG A 195 -8.27 -1.94 5.46
CA ARG A 195 -9.37 -1.00 5.36
C ARG A 195 -10.24 -1.10 6.60
N VAL A 196 -10.60 0.03 7.17
CA VAL A 196 -11.47 0.14 8.34
C VAL A 196 -12.69 0.97 8.01
N SER A 197 -13.85 0.64 8.60
CA SER A 197 -15.09 1.38 8.39
C SER A 197 -16.08 1.16 9.55
N GLY A 198 -17.10 1.99 9.61
CA GLY A 198 -18.16 1.92 10.63
C GLY A 198 -17.91 2.78 11.87
N ASP A 199 -18.77 2.61 12.87
CA ASP A 199 -18.83 3.54 14.00
C ASP A 199 -17.58 3.53 14.90
N ALA A 200 -16.90 2.39 15.05
CA ALA A 200 -15.64 2.30 15.80
C ALA A 200 -14.51 3.14 15.18
N PHE A 201 -14.58 3.35 13.88
CA PHE A 201 -13.57 4.09 13.11
C PHE A 201 -14.07 5.44 12.60
N ARG A 202 -15.11 6.00 13.28
CA ARG A 202 -15.68 7.29 12.89
C ARG A 202 -14.60 8.39 12.97
N GLY A 203 -14.32 9.02 11.84
CA GLY A 203 -13.24 10.01 11.72
C GLY A 203 -11.84 9.43 11.48
N THR A 204 -11.70 8.11 11.41
CA THR A 204 -10.44 7.46 11.04
C THR A 204 -10.34 7.32 9.53
N ASP A 205 -9.32 7.92 8.94
CA ASP A 205 -9.02 7.76 7.51
C ASP A 205 -8.20 6.46 7.31
N SER A 206 -8.71 5.54 6.48
CA SER A 206 -8.03 4.28 6.17
C SER A 206 -6.64 4.47 5.54
N ARG A 207 -6.40 5.61 4.85
CA ARG A 207 -5.08 5.95 4.32
C ARG A 207 -4.04 6.11 5.42
N LEU A 208 -4.43 6.67 6.57
CA LEU A 208 -3.57 6.82 7.73
C LEU A 208 -3.27 5.47 8.41
N VAL A 209 -4.23 4.54 8.41
CA VAL A 209 -3.99 3.17 8.90
C VAL A 209 -2.98 2.45 8.00
N CYS A 210 -3.12 2.57 6.69
CA CYS A 210 -2.17 2.02 5.73
C CYS A 210 -0.79 2.68 5.81
N LEU A 211 -0.74 3.98 6.08
CA LEU A 211 0.52 4.69 6.31
C LEU A 211 1.28 4.12 7.51
N GLU A 212 0.59 3.75 8.59
CA GLU A 212 1.22 3.09 9.75
C GLU A 212 1.80 1.72 9.38
N LEU A 213 1.19 0.95 8.46
CA LEU A 213 1.79 -0.29 7.97
C LEU A 213 3.14 -0.03 7.29
N VAL A 214 3.21 0.95 6.39
CA VAL A 214 4.45 1.29 5.67
C VAL A 214 5.50 1.87 6.62
N LYS A 215 5.10 2.82 7.48
CA LYS A 215 5.96 3.46 8.49
C LYS A 215 6.63 2.45 9.42
N ASN A 216 5.87 1.45 9.86
CA ASN A 216 6.36 0.39 10.76
C ASN A 216 6.96 -0.81 10.00
N LYS A 217 7.17 -0.71 8.69
CA LYS A 217 7.76 -1.76 7.84
C LYS A 217 7.00 -3.08 7.84
N LEU A 218 5.69 -3.03 8.09
CA LEU A 218 4.82 -4.20 8.07
C LEU A 218 4.38 -4.58 6.64
N CYS A 219 4.49 -3.63 5.71
CA CYS A 219 4.43 -3.86 4.27
C CYS A 219 5.48 -3.04 3.54
N ASP A 220 5.74 -3.39 2.28
CA ASP A 220 6.73 -2.69 1.46
C ASP A 220 6.16 -1.39 0.88
N ALA A 221 4.89 -1.41 0.48
CA ALA A 221 4.18 -0.25 -0.07
C ALA A 221 2.66 -0.46 -0.06
N VAL A 222 1.93 0.65 -0.17
CA VAL A 222 0.47 0.68 -0.36
C VAL A 222 0.11 1.56 -1.55
N ILE A 223 -0.97 1.22 -2.26
CA ILE A 223 -1.47 1.98 -3.41
C ILE A 223 -2.84 2.54 -3.08
N PHE A 224 -3.07 3.81 -3.39
CA PHE A 224 -4.38 4.46 -3.32
C PHE A 224 -4.89 4.74 -4.72
N ASN A 225 -6.21 4.58 -4.93
CA ASN A 225 -6.87 4.98 -6.16
C ASN A 225 -7.16 6.49 -6.19
N GLU A 226 -7.81 6.92 -7.25
CA GLU A 226 -8.20 8.31 -7.49
C GLU A 226 -9.22 8.84 -6.46
N ASP A 227 -9.95 7.94 -5.80
CA ASP A 227 -10.92 8.26 -4.74
C ASP A 227 -10.32 8.19 -3.34
N GLY A 228 -9.05 7.78 -3.23
CA GLY A 228 -8.33 7.60 -1.96
C GLY A 228 -8.53 6.24 -1.31
N ASP A 229 -9.21 5.29 -1.98
CA ASP A 229 -9.32 3.93 -1.48
C ASP A 229 -8.02 3.17 -1.65
N VAL A 230 -7.72 2.31 -0.68
CA VAL A 230 -6.55 1.43 -0.75
C VAL A 230 -6.81 0.27 -1.70
N LEU A 231 -5.82 -0.02 -2.55
CA LEU A 231 -5.86 -1.09 -3.56
C LEU A 231 -4.80 -2.14 -3.28
N GLN A 232 -5.11 -3.38 -3.62
CA GLN A 232 -4.12 -4.45 -3.63
C GLN A 232 -3.15 -4.27 -4.82
N ALA A 233 -1.85 -4.32 -4.54
CA ALA A 233 -0.82 -4.09 -5.57
C ALA A 233 -0.90 -5.07 -6.74
N SER A 234 -1.20 -6.35 -6.49
CA SER A 234 -1.35 -7.35 -7.55
C SER A 234 -2.51 -7.04 -8.51
N ASP A 235 -3.63 -6.50 -8.02
CA ASP A 235 -4.77 -6.17 -8.87
C ASP A 235 -4.48 -4.97 -9.78
N VAL A 236 -3.69 -4.02 -9.30
CA VAL A 236 -3.30 -2.83 -10.07
C VAL A 236 -2.22 -3.14 -11.10
N LEU A 237 -1.22 -3.94 -10.72
CA LEU A 237 0.05 -4.06 -11.44
C LEU A 237 0.17 -5.35 -12.26
N TYR A 238 -0.61 -6.40 -11.97
CA TYR A 238 -0.44 -7.70 -12.62
C TYR A 238 -0.63 -7.61 -14.15
N LYS A 239 0.38 -8.07 -14.87
CA LYS A 239 0.45 -8.01 -16.36
C LYS A 239 0.29 -6.59 -16.94
N LYS A 240 0.67 -5.56 -16.19
CA LYS A 240 0.72 -4.18 -16.67
C LYS A 240 2.15 -3.75 -16.94
N ASN A 241 2.31 -2.87 -17.94
CA ASN A 241 3.49 -2.03 -18.06
C ASN A 241 3.36 -0.89 -17.04
N VAL A 242 4.45 -0.52 -16.38
CA VAL A 242 4.39 0.44 -15.26
C VAL A 242 5.37 1.57 -15.50
N LEU A 243 4.89 2.80 -15.48
CA LEU A 243 5.69 4.01 -15.45
C LEU A 243 5.67 4.59 -14.05
N VAL A 244 6.84 4.85 -13.48
CA VAL A 244 6.98 5.31 -12.10
C VAL A 244 7.69 6.67 -12.08
N LEU A 245 7.14 7.61 -11.33
CA LEU A 245 7.81 8.87 -10.98
C LEU A 245 7.89 8.98 -9.46
N ARG A 246 9.11 8.94 -8.90
CA ARG A 246 9.35 9.21 -7.49
C ARG A 246 9.47 10.70 -7.25
N GLY A 247 8.67 11.22 -6.32
CA GLY A 247 8.71 12.64 -5.97
C GLY A 247 8.03 12.96 -4.65
N GLY A 248 8.34 14.15 -4.11
CA GLY A 248 7.71 14.63 -2.87
C GLY A 248 6.28 15.11 -3.07
N PHE A 249 5.94 15.61 -4.26
CA PHE A 249 4.63 16.15 -4.64
C PHE A 249 4.02 17.10 -3.58
N ARG A 250 4.84 18.04 -3.13
CA ARG A 250 4.51 18.99 -2.05
C ARG A 250 4.61 20.46 -2.50
N PRO A 251 3.66 20.96 -3.29
CA PRO A 251 2.61 20.27 -4.03
C PRO A 251 3.11 19.61 -5.33
N PRO A 252 2.26 18.83 -6.05
CA PRO A 252 2.49 18.51 -7.46
C PRO A 252 2.55 19.79 -8.30
N THR A 253 3.57 19.90 -9.16
CA THR A 253 3.82 21.08 -9.99
C THR A 253 3.61 20.79 -11.47
N ASN A 254 3.57 21.82 -12.32
CA ASN A 254 3.55 21.63 -13.77
C ASN A 254 4.76 20.83 -14.26
N LEU A 255 5.94 20.98 -13.63
CA LEU A 255 7.10 20.12 -13.90
C LEU A 255 6.79 18.65 -13.62
N SER A 256 6.18 18.34 -12.46
CA SER A 256 5.86 16.95 -12.11
C SER A 256 4.89 16.33 -13.11
N LEU A 257 3.94 17.10 -13.62
CA LEU A 257 2.98 16.66 -14.61
C LEU A 257 3.65 16.43 -15.97
N ASP A 258 4.49 17.37 -16.42
CA ASP A 258 5.24 17.22 -17.67
C ASP A 258 6.20 16.01 -17.64
N MET A 259 6.86 15.77 -16.50
CA MET A 259 7.69 14.56 -16.31
C MET A 259 6.87 13.27 -16.51
N LEU A 260 5.64 13.22 -15.99
CA LEU A 260 4.76 12.06 -16.17
C LEU A 260 4.29 11.93 -17.62
N GLU A 261 3.86 13.01 -18.26
CA GLU A 261 3.33 13.03 -19.63
C GLU A 261 4.42 12.71 -20.67
N SER A 262 5.56 13.39 -20.57
CA SER A 262 6.71 13.17 -21.44
C SER A 262 7.30 11.79 -21.28
N GLY A 263 7.41 11.32 -20.02
CA GLY A 263 7.84 9.95 -19.72
C GLY A 263 6.86 8.90 -20.24
N LEU A 264 5.56 9.12 -20.10
CA LEU A 264 4.52 8.23 -20.64
C LEU A 264 4.57 8.15 -22.16
N LYS A 265 4.74 9.29 -22.84
CA LYS A 265 4.91 9.33 -24.31
C LYS A 265 6.10 8.48 -24.72
N LYS A 266 7.27 8.72 -24.13
CA LYS A 266 8.49 7.97 -24.44
C LYS A 266 8.36 6.48 -24.13
N PHE A 267 7.73 6.11 -23.03
CA PHE A 267 7.50 4.72 -22.66
C PHE A 267 6.54 4.04 -23.66
N ARG A 268 5.43 4.69 -23.98
CA ARG A 268 4.46 4.20 -24.97
C ARG A 268 5.11 3.95 -26.34
N ASP A 269 5.98 4.86 -26.79
CA ASP A 269 6.69 4.74 -28.08
C ASP A 269 7.70 3.59 -28.09
N SER A 270 8.21 3.18 -26.90
CA SER A 270 9.13 2.04 -26.76
C SER A 270 8.44 0.67 -26.72
N LEU A 271 7.11 0.63 -26.63
CA LEU A 271 6.33 -0.60 -26.50
C LEU A 271 5.74 -1.05 -27.83
N PRO A 272 5.51 -2.39 -28.02
CA PRO A 272 4.69 -2.91 -29.10
C PRO A 272 3.29 -2.31 -29.08
N GLU A 273 2.64 -2.20 -30.26
CA GLU A 273 1.34 -1.53 -30.40
C GLU A 273 0.26 -2.12 -29.49
N GLU A 274 0.21 -3.45 -29.37
CA GLU A 274 -0.74 -4.18 -28.52
C GLU A 274 -0.56 -3.93 -27.00
N GLU A 275 0.55 -3.34 -26.59
CA GLU A 275 0.85 -3.08 -25.19
C GLU A 275 0.71 -1.60 -24.79
N LYS A 276 0.59 -0.70 -25.75
CA LYS A 276 0.56 0.76 -25.53
C LYS A 276 -0.58 1.24 -24.63
N ASP A 277 -1.73 0.56 -24.67
CA ASP A 277 -2.88 0.91 -23.84
C ASP A 277 -2.88 0.20 -22.47
N ASN A 278 -1.89 -0.66 -22.23
CA ASN A 278 -1.78 -1.45 -21.01
C ASN A 278 -0.73 -0.88 -20.03
N ILE A 279 -0.66 0.45 -19.91
CA ILE A 279 0.30 1.15 -19.05
C ILE A 279 -0.41 1.66 -17.80
N LYS A 280 0.26 1.52 -16.64
CA LYS A 280 -0.11 2.17 -15.39
C LYS A 280 0.94 3.21 -15.03
N VAL A 281 0.49 4.44 -14.82
CA VAL A 281 1.33 5.54 -14.35
C VAL A 281 1.17 5.62 -12.83
N ILE A 282 2.27 5.57 -12.11
CA ILE A 282 2.31 5.49 -10.65
C ILE A 282 3.27 6.56 -10.09
N PRO A 283 2.77 7.73 -9.70
CA PRO A 283 3.50 8.60 -8.77
C PRO A 283 3.80 7.86 -7.46
N GLU A 284 5.03 7.94 -7.00
CA GLU A 284 5.46 7.28 -5.76
C GLU A 284 6.05 8.31 -4.79
N ILE A 285 5.62 8.21 -3.53
CA ILE A 285 6.16 8.98 -2.41
C ILE A 285 6.83 8.01 -1.44
N SER A 286 8.13 8.14 -1.22
CA SER A 286 8.82 7.32 -0.24
C SER A 286 8.58 7.80 1.19
N MET A 287 8.68 6.89 2.16
CA MET A 287 8.61 7.25 3.59
C MET A 287 9.66 8.29 3.97
N SER A 288 10.85 8.25 3.38
CA SER A 288 11.90 9.25 3.62
C SER A 288 11.49 10.67 3.22
N GLN A 289 10.61 10.82 2.22
CA GLN A 289 10.07 12.11 1.78
C GLN A 289 8.88 12.59 2.63
N LEU A 290 8.26 11.69 3.40
CA LEU A 290 7.17 12.00 4.33
C LEU A 290 7.68 12.32 5.74
N LEU A 291 8.86 11.80 6.10
CA LEU A 291 9.43 12.00 7.43
C LEU A 291 10.04 13.41 7.54
N ASP A 292 9.55 14.18 8.49
CA ASP A 292 10.21 15.38 8.98
C ASP A 292 10.64 15.16 10.43
N ARG A 293 11.95 15.25 10.72
CA ARG A 293 12.54 15.00 12.04
C ARG A 293 12.06 13.69 12.71
N GLY A 294 11.89 12.64 11.89
CA GLY A 294 11.46 11.30 12.35
C GLY A 294 9.96 11.15 12.59
N ARG A 295 9.15 12.14 12.23
CA ARG A 295 7.69 12.10 12.33
C ARG A 295 7.04 12.34 10.97
N VAL A 296 5.88 11.74 10.77
CA VAL A 296 5.03 12.01 9.60
C VAL A 296 3.96 12.99 10.03
N ASP A 297 3.83 14.08 9.27
CA ASP A 297 2.67 14.97 9.35
C ASP A 297 1.51 14.33 8.58
N ASN A 298 0.46 13.94 9.30
CA ASN A 298 -0.71 13.27 8.72
C ASN A 298 -1.48 14.16 7.76
N GLU A 299 -1.58 15.46 8.04
CA GLU A 299 -2.30 16.44 7.20
C GLU A 299 -1.52 16.66 5.90
N ASP A 300 -0.20 16.83 5.99
CA ASP A 300 0.68 16.95 4.82
C ASP A 300 0.64 15.68 3.94
N PHE A 301 0.66 14.50 4.55
CA PHE A 301 0.52 13.23 3.82
C PHE A 301 -0.82 13.15 3.07
N LEU A 302 -1.94 13.38 3.77
CA LEU A 302 -3.27 13.35 3.16
C LEU A 302 -3.41 14.38 2.05
N ALA A 303 -2.85 15.59 2.23
CA ALA A 303 -2.84 16.64 1.22
C ALA A 303 -2.13 16.19 -0.06
N ARG A 304 -0.94 15.58 0.05
CA ARG A 304 -0.19 15.08 -1.13
C ARG A 304 -0.95 13.98 -1.87
N VAL A 305 -1.50 13.00 -1.15
CA VAL A 305 -2.30 11.92 -1.75
C VAL A 305 -3.53 12.51 -2.44
N GLU A 306 -4.24 13.41 -1.79
CA GLU A 306 -5.45 14.03 -2.34
C GLU A 306 -5.16 14.86 -3.59
N LEU A 307 -4.08 15.64 -3.61
CA LEU A 307 -3.71 16.43 -4.78
C LEU A 307 -3.37 15.55 -5.99
N LEU A 308 -2.63 14.45 -5.78
CA LEU A 308 -2.35 13.49 -6.85
C LEU A 308 -3.63 12.76 -7.32
N SER A 309 -4.51 12.37 -6.38
CA SER A 309 -5.81 11.78 -6.71
C SER A 309 -6.69 12.76 -7.52
N SER A 310 -6.67 14.06 -7.20
CA SER A 310 -7.40 15.09 -7.95
C SER A 310 -6.90 15.28 -9.40
N LEU A 311 -5.69 14.80 -9.69
CA LEU A 311 -5.11 14.72 -11.03
C LEU A 311 -5.42 13.38 -11.73
N GLY A 312 -6.28 12.54 -11.15
CA GLY A 312 -6.62 11.22 -11.69
C GLY A 312 -5.49 10.19 -11.56
N GLN A 313 -4.56 10.39 -10.61
CA GLN A 313 -3.41 9.51 -10.44
C GLN A 313 -3.64 8.51 -9.29
N LYS A 314 -3.22 7.26 -9.52
CA LYS A 314 -3.01 6.29 -8.42
C LYS A 314 -1.69 6.61 -7.74
N VAL A 315 -1.66 6.56 -6.42
CA VAL A 315 -0.48 6.97 -5.63
C VAL A 315 0.08 5.78 -4.88
N LEU A 316 1.37 5.52 -5.04
CA LEU A 316 2.12 4.54 -4.25
C LEU A 316 2.83 5.24 -3.09
N ILE A 317 2.65 4.74 -1.89
CA ILE A 317 3.48 5.10 -0.73
C ILE A 317 4.37 3.92 -0.42
N SER A 318 5.69 4.10 -0.42
CA SER A 318 6.64 3.01 -0.24
C SER A 318 7.64 3.24 0.87
N ASN A 319 8.17 2.12 1.39
CA ASN A 319 9.30 2.10 2.31
C ASN A 319 10.64 1.82 1.58
N ALA A 320 10.65 1.99 0.26
CA ALA A 320 11.83 1.76 -0.55
C ALA A 320 12.84 2.91 -0.39
N ASP A 321 14.01 2.62 0.17
CA ASP A 321 15.07 3.61 0.37
C ASP A 321 15.77 4.00 -0.94
N SER A 322 15.75 3.11 -1.93
CA SER A 322 16.40 3.32 -3.23
C SER A 322 15.48 2.96 -4.40
N PHE A 323 15.84 3.41 -5.61
CA PHE A 323 15.15 2.98 -6.83
C PHE A 323 15.30 1.47 -7.09
N SER A 324 16.39 0.85 -6.63
CA SER A 324 16.58 -0.60 -6.69
C SER A 324 15.56 -1.35 -5.82
N ASP A 325 15.33 -0.88 -4.58
CA ASP A 325 14.33 -1.49 -3.70
C ASP A 325 12.92 -1.31 -4.28
N LEU A 326 12.65 -0.13 -4.85
CA LEU A 326 11.39 0.16 -5.50
C LEU A 326 11.17 -0.72 -6.74
N ASN A 327 12.23 -0.97 -7.55
CA ASN A 327 12.15 -1.88 -8.68
C ASN A 327 11.84 -3.31 -8.25
N GLN A 328 12.43 -3.80 -7.16
CA GLN A 328 12.11 -5.11 -6.61
C GLN A 328 10.62 -5.24 -6.23
N PHE A 329 10.03 -4.17 -5.67
CA PHE A 329 8.59 -4.16 -5.42
C PHE A 329 7.80 -4.29 -6.73
N PHE A 330 8.10 -3.49 -7.74
CA PHE A 330 7.35 -3.53 -9.01
C PHE A 330 7.55 -4.85 -9.77
N THR A 331 8.76 -5.40 -9.84
CA THR A 331 9.04 -6.68 -10.54
C THR A 331 8.32 -7.87 -9.90
N LYS A 332 8.08 -7.81 -8.60
CA LYS A 332 7.27 -8.81 -7.89
C LYS A 332 5.85 -8.90 -8.47
N TYR A 333 5.22 -7.78 -8.83
CA TYR A 333 3.81 -7.72 -9.23
C TYR A 333 3.59 -7.49 -10.73
N ALA A 334 4.32 -6.60 -11.39
CA ALA A 334 4.01 -6.12 -12.75
C ALA A 334 4.18 -7.19 -13.86
N LYS A 335 5.21 -8.03 -13.80
CA LYS A 335 5.54 -9.09 -14.77
C LYS A 335 5.77 -8.62 -16.22
N LYS A 336 5.64 -7.32 -16.51
CA LYS A 336 5.88 -6.66 -17.81
C LYS A 336 6.96 -5.58 -17.69
N ASN A 337 7.00 -4.63 -18.62
CA ASN A 337 8.02 -3.59 -18.63
C ASN A 337 7.78 -2.55 -17.53
N ILE A 338 8.86 -2.07 -16.95
CA ILE A 338 8.89 -1.02 -15.93
C ILE A 338 9.77 0.11 -16.46
N ALA A 339 9.33 1.34 -16.31
CA ALA A 339 10.14 2.50 -16.60
C ALA A 339 10.08 3.49 -15.43
N PHE A 340 11.24 4.01 -15.05
CA PHE A 340 11.36 5.09 -14.07
C PHE A 340 11.64 6.40 -14.79
N VAL A 341 10.88 7.44 -14.49
CA VAL A 341 11.21 8.80 -14.87
C VAL A 341 12.01 9.44 -13.75
N LEU A 342 13.19 9.92 -14.07
CA LEU A 342 14.16 10.47 -13.13
C LEU A 342 14.63 11.84 -13.62
N ALA A 343 14.84 12.80 -12.72
CA ALA A 343 15.61 13.98 -13.07
C ALA A 343 17.11 13.64 -13.19
N SER A 344 17.87 14.39 -13.98
CA SER A 344 19.29 14.14 -14.20
C SER A 344 20.11 14.08 -12.91
N TYR A 345 19.78 14.88 -11.89
CA TYR A 345 20.43 14.83 -10.58
C TYR A 345 20.18 13.51 -9.83
N ASN A 346 19.04 12.85 -10.04
CA ASN A 346 18.79 11.53 -9.46
C ASN A 346 19.71 10.47 -10.07
N LEU A 347 20.04 10.60 -11.37
CA LEU A 347 20.98 9.69 -12.02
C LEU A 347 22.40 9.89 -11.48
N GLU A 348 22.84 11.14 -11.25
CA GLU A 348 24.10 11.43 -10.56
C GLU A 348 24.17 10.74 -9.18
N GLU A 349 23.08 10.82 -8.43
CA GLU A 349 22.96 10.15 -7.13
C GLU A 349 23.01 8.61 -7.21
N ILE A 350 22.34 8.01 -8.21
CA ILE A 350 22.34 6.56 -8.44
C ILE A 350 23.75 6.08 -8.84
N LEU A 351 24.49 6.88 -9.57
CA LEU A 351 25.84 6.54 -10.02
C LEU A 351 26.94 6.95 -9.04
N ASN A 352 26.63 7.54 -7.88
CA ASN A 352 27.62 7.89 -6.87
C ASN A 352 28.08 6.65 -6.07
N PRO A 353 29.34 6.18 -6.21
CA PRO A 353 29.84 4.98 -5.52
C PRO A 353 29.79 5.07 -4.00
N GLU A 354 29.99 6.26 -3.43
CA GLU A 354 30.02 6.49 -1.97
C GLU A 354 28.73 6.04 -1.27
N LYS A 355 27.58 6.16 -1.99
CA LYS A 355 26.27 5.71 -1.48
C LYS A 355 26.18 4.18 -1.29
N TYR A 356 27.13 3.43 -1.82
CA TYR A 356 27.08 1.97 -1.83
C TYR A 356 28.24 1.30 -1.07
N GLU A 357 29.13 2.06 -0.45
CA GLU A 357 30.28 1.52 0.29
C GLU A 357 29.89 0.53 1.37
N ASN A 358 28.76 0.78 2.06
CA ASN A 358 28.24 -0.08 3.12
C ASN A 358 27.15 -1.06 2.64
N LYS A 359 26.85 -1.11 1.33
CA LYS A 359 25.86 -2.04 0.78
C LYS A 359 26.56 -3.32 0.30
N ARG A 360 26.01 -4.48 0.70
CA ARG A 360 26.55 -5.81 0.37
C ARG A 360 26.83 -6.01 -1.13
N LEU A 361 25.97 -5.48 -2.00
CA LEU A 361 26.05 -5.65 -3.44
C LEU A 361 26.94 -4.58 -4.12
N GLY A 362 27.32 -3.52 -3.41
CA GLY A 362 28.00 -2.38 -3.98
C GLY A 362 27.20 -1.68 -5.09
N LEU A 363 27.87 -0.80 -5.84
CA LEU A 363 27.23 -0.06 -6.94
C LEU A 363 26.73 -1.00 -8.04
N LEU A 364 27.58 -1.88 -8.56
CA LEU A 364 27.24 -2.73 -9.72
C LEU A 364 26.11 -3.70 -9.41
N GLY A 365 26.11 -4.33 -8.23
CA GLY A 365 25.02 -5.23 -7.86
C GLY A 365 23.69 -4.50 -7.65
N THR A 366 23.72 -3.28 -7.12
CA THR A 366 22.53 -2.44 -6.97
C THR A 366 22.00 -1.97 -8.33
N LEU A 367 22.88 -1.56 -9.24
CA LEU A 367 22.49 -1.25 -10.63
C LEU A 367 21.92 -2.47 -11.36
N GLY A 368 22.50 -3.66 -11.17
CA GLY A 368 21.98 -4.91 -11.73
C GLY A 368 20.56 -5.23 -11.23
N THR A 369 20.26 -4.92 -9.96
CA THR A 369 18.91 -5.07 -9.40
C THR A 369 17.94 -3.98 -9.90
N LEU A 370 18.44 -2.76 -10.12
CA LEU A 370 17.63 -1.66 -10.67
C LEU A 370 17.32 -1.89 -12.15
N LEU A 371 18.31 -2.32 -12.93
CA LEU A 371 18.22 -2.48 -14.37
C LEU A 371 17.98 -3.95 -14.76
N GLU A 372 16.99 -4.59 -14.13
CA GLU A 372 16.52 -5.91 -14.55
C GLU A 372 16.03 -5.89 -16.01
N PRO A 373 15.97 -7.05 -16.73
CA PRO A 373 15.80 -7.11 -18.19
C PRO A 373 14.60 -6.36 -18.77
N LYS A 374 13.62 -6.01 -17.94
CA LYS A 374 12.40 -5.27 -18.35
C LYS A 374 12.34 -3.86 -17.78
N THR A 375 13.42 -3.37 -17.18
CA THR A 375 13.44 -2.05 -16.53
C THR A 375 14.30 -1.06 -17.31
N LYS A 376 13.77 0.15 -17.49
CA LYS A 376 14.46 1.28 -18.13
C LYS A 376 14.41 2.53 -17.25
N LEU A 377 15.42 3.40 -17.41
CA LEU A 377 15.43 4.72 -16.81
C LEU A 377 15.28 5.78 -17.90
N TYR A 378 14.29 6.63 -17.79
CA TYR A 378 14.08 7.79 -18.64
C TYR A 378 14.47 9.05 -17.88
N ILE A 379 15.45 9.76 -18.40
CA ILE A 379 16.06 10.90 -17.73
C ILE A 379 15.41 12.19 -18.25
N TYR A 380 14.69 12.85 -17.37
CA TYR A 380 14.14 14.15 -17.62
C TYR A 380 15.20 15.22 -17.34
N PRO A 381 15.43 16.19 -18.24
CA PRO A 381 16.41 17.22 -18.05
C PRO A 381 16.06 18.09 -16.84
N ALA A 382 17.05 18.40 -16.02
CA ALA A 382 16.90 19.24 -14.85
C ALA A 382 17.70 20.53 -14.99
N CYS A 383 17.07 21.64 -14.63
CA CYS A 383 17.73 22.94 -14.56
C CYS A 383 18.52 23.01 -13.25
N ASP A 384 19.79 23.32 -13.34
CA ASP A 384 20.65 23.59 -12.17
C ASP A 384 20.27 24.97 -11.58
N ASP A 385 19.97 25.00 -10.29
CA ASP A 385 19.45 26.19 -9.61
C ASP A 385 20.43 27.37 -9.58
N ASP A 386 21.75 27.08 -9.56
CA ASP A 386 22.80 28.09 -9.41
C ASP A 386 23.26 28.62 -10.77
N THR A 387 23.33 27.73 -11.77
CA THR A 387 23.91 28.08 -13.08
C THR A 387 22.86 28.27 -14.18
N ASN A 388 21.61 27.89 -13.96
CA ASN A 388 20.53 27.82 -14.96
C ASN A 388 20.88 26.95 -16.19
N ILE A 389 21.84 26.03 -16.05
CA ILE A 389 22.22 25.10 -17.10
C ILE A 389 21.30 23.87 -17.03
N ILE A 390 20.77 23.46 -18.18
CA ILE A 390 19.98 22.24 -18.29
C ILE A 390 20.93 21.05 -18.40
N LYS A 391 20.85 20.13 -17.43
CA LYS A 391 21.60 18.88 -17.39
C LYS A 391 20.82 17.74 -17.99
N THR A 392 21.48 16.96 -18.84
CA THR A 392 20.99 15.72 -19.47
C THR A 392 21.95 14.58 -19.13
N VAL A 393 21.69 13.36 -19.59
CA VAL A 393 22.60 12.21 -19.37
C VAL A 393 24.03 12.51 -19.82
N SER A 394 24.22 13.26 -20.90
CA SER A 394 25.55 13.59 -21.43
C SER A 394 26.32 14.63 -20.61
N SER A 395 25.64 15.38 -19.76
CA SER A 395 26.20 16.48 -18.98
C SER A 395 26.25 16.22 -17.47
N ILE A 396 25.80 15.03 -17.01
CA ILE A 396 25.95 14.66 -15.60
C ILE A 396 27.43 14.43 -15.23
N ASN A 397 27.74 14.73 -13.97
CA ASN A 397 29.11 14.54 -13.47
C ASN A 397 29.28 13.13 -12.92
N VAL A 398 30.00 12.29 -13.63
CA VAL A 398 30.43 10.95 -13.20
C VAL A 398 31.94 10.86 -13.19
N SER A 399 32.50 10.03 -12.30
CA SER A 399 33.96 9.80 -12.32
C SER A 399 34.42 9.15 -13.64
N ASP A 400 35.65 9.39 -14.04
CA ASP A 400 36.24 8.81 -15.26
C ASP A 400 36.07 7.30 -15.32
N GLN A 401 36.14 6.62 -14.18
CA GLN A 401 35.98 5.17 -14.09
C GLN A 401 34.55 4.70 -14.41
N LEU A 402 33.54 5.54 -14.18
CA LEU A 402 32.12 5.23 -14.44
C LEU A 402 31.65 5.71 -15.81
N SER A 403 32.44 6.52 -16.52
CA SER A 403 32.09 7.02 -17.85
C SER A 403 31.81 5.89 -18.85
N PHE A 404 32.66 4.83 -18.84
CA PHE A 404 32.44 3.64 -19.67
C PHE A 404 31.19 2.85 -19.29
N LEU A 405 30.89 2.78 -18.00
CA LEU A 405 29.65 2.14 -17.55
C LEU A 405 28.43 2.94 -18.03
N LEU A 406 28.43 4.26 -17.86
CA LEU A 406 27.36 5.12 -18.34
C LEU A 406 27.18 4.99 -19.86
N LEU A 407 28.28 4.98 -20.62
CA LEU A 407 28.24 4.75 -22.06
C LEU A 407 27.63 3.40 -22.41
N TYR A 408 28.01 2.32 -21.72
CA TYR A 408 27.41 1.01 -21.92
C TYR A 408 25.88 1.02 -21.65
N LEU A 409 25.43 1.68 -20.57
CA LEU A 409 24.01 1.75 -20.20
C LEU A 409 23.19 2.56 -21.21
N THR A 410 23.75 3.62 -21.77
CA THR A 410 23.09 4.46 -22.78
C THR A 410 23.06 3.80 -24.16
N GLU A 411 24.16 3.22 -24.63
CA GLU A 411 24.24 2.52 -25.91
C GLU A 411 23.27 1.30 -25.96
N ASN A 412 23.10 0.64 -24.81
CA ASN A 412 22.13 -0.47 -24.68
C ASN A 412 20.70 -0.01 -24.37
N LYS A 413 20.42 1.30 -24.37
CA LYS A 413 19.10 1.89 -24.14
C LYS A 413 18.47 1.47 -22.80
N LEU A 414 19.29 1.23 -21.79
CA LEU A 414 18.85 1.01 -20.42
C LEU A 414 18.58 2.34 -19.72
N ILE A 415 19.33 3.38 -20.13
CA ILE A 415 19.15 4.78 -19.72
C ILE A 415 19.00 5.61 -20.98
N GLU A 416 17.96 6.42 -21.07
CA GLU A 416 17.68 7.27 -22.23
C GLU A 416 17.17 8.64 -21.78
N ASP A 417 17.64 9.73 -22.44
CA ASP A 417 17.09 11.07 -22.23
C ASP A 417 15.64 11.19 -22.72
N ILE A 418 14.81 11.94 -22.00
CA ILE A 418 13.57 12.49 -22.51
C ILE A 418 13.90 13.75 -23.28
N THR A 419 13.69 13.73 -24.59
CA THR A 419 14.03 14.83 -25.51
C THR A 419 12.85 15.72 -25.86
N GLU A 420 11.63 15.21 -25.69
CA GLU A 420 10.39 15.95 -25.92
C GLU A 420 9.74 16.27 -24.56
N TYR A 421 9.87 17.51 -24.13
CA TYR A 421 9.40 18.04 -22.85
C TYR A 421 9.09 19.53 -22.98
N ASP A 422 8.31 20.08 -22.03
CA ASP A 422 8.04 21.51 -21.96
C ASP A 422 9.21 22.25 -21.26
N SER A 423 10.03 22.95 -22.05
CA SER A 423 11.16 23.71 -21.52
C SER A 423 10.75 24.87 -20.61
N SER A 424 9.49 25.32 -20.67
CA SER A 424 8.99 26.42 -19.83
C SER A 424 8.80 26.03 -18.37
N VAL A 425 8.74 24.72 -18.03
CA VAL A 425 8.47 24.25 -16.66
C VAL A 425 9.70 23.70 -15.94
N VAL A 426 10.84 23.50 -16.62
CA VAL A 426 12.04 22.84 -16.06
C VAL A 426 12.65 23.58 -14.85
N HIS A 427 12.35 24.87 -14.68
CA HIS A 427 12.82 25.69 -13.58
C HIS A 427 11.90 25.65 -12.34
N ILE A 428 10.78 24.92 -12.40
CA ILE A 428 9.80 24.86 -11.31
C ILE A 428 10.25 23.84 -10.25
N TRP A 429 10.52 24.34 -9.05
CA TRP A 429 10.89 23.51 -7.91
C TRP A 429 9.75 23.43 -6.89
N SER A 430 9.25 22.26 -6.60
CA SER A 430 8.14 22.02 -5.63
C SER A 430 8.43 22.68 -4.27
N ARG A 431 9.66 22.63 -3.78
CA ARG A 431 10.07 23.29 -2.52
C ARG A 431 9.94 24.83 -2.56
N LYS A 432 10.20 25.46 -3.72
CA LYS A 432 10.02 26.92 -3.88
C LYS A 432 8.54 27.27 -3.91
N VAL A 433 7.75 26.49 -4.65
CA VAL A 433 6.29 26.64 -4.71
C VAL A 433 5.67 26.48 -3.32
N LEU A 434 6.10 25.46 -2.55
CA LEU A 434 5.65 25.29 -1.17
C LEU A 434 5.93 26.51 -0.31
N LYS A 435 7.14 27.07 -0.42
CA LYS A 435 7.51 28.27 0.34
C LYS A 435 6.64 29.46 -0.04
N MET A 436 6.39 29.70 -1.33
CA MET A 436 5.48 30.77 -1.79
C MET A 436 4.08 30.61 -1.20
N ILE A 437 3.55 29.38 -1.16
CA ILE A 437 2.25 29.08 -0.54
C ILE A 437 2.26 29.44 0.94
N GLN A 438 3.28 29.00 1.69
CA GLN A 438 3.41 29.24 3.13
C GLN A 438 3.60 30.70 3.48
N ASP A 439 4.37 31.43 2.68
CA ASP A 439 4.63 32.86 2.87
C ASP A 439 3.47 33.72 2.35
N GLY A 440 2.50 33.13 1.65
CA GLY A 440 1.34 33.84 1.05
C GLY A 440 1.73 34.71 -0.12
N GLU A 441 2.81 34.38 -0.84
CA GLU A 441 3.26 35.07 -2.04
C GLU A 441 2.29 34.77 -3.21
N GLU A 442 2.09 35.78 -4.08
CA GLU A 442 1.25 35.62 -5.28
C GLU A 442 2.02 34.93 -6.42
N GLY A 443 1.28 34.28 -7.34
CA GLY A 443 1.84 33.76 -8.58
C GLY A 443 2.20 32.26 -8.54
N TRP A 444 2.20 31.61 -7.38
CA TRP A 444 2.45 30.18 -7.28
C TRP A 444 1.41 29.32 -8.03
N GLU A 445 0.20 29.86 -8.21
CA GLU A 445 -0.91 29.18 -8.91
C GLU A 445 -0.58 28.86 -10.37
N SER A 446 0.28 29.68 -11.00
CA SER A 446 0.74 29.46 -12.37
C SER A 446 1.78 28.34 -12.49
N LEU A 447 2.40 27.94 -11.37
CA LEU A 447 3.46 26.92 -11.30
C LEU A 447 2.93 25.51 -11.04
N VAL A 448 1.64 25.40 -10.75
CA VAL A 448 0.95 24.13 -10.46
C VAL A 448 -0.23 23.91 -11.40
N PRO A 449 -0.70 22.67 -11.59
CA PRO A 449 -1.92 22.39 -12.33
C PRO A 449 -3.12 23.15 -11.73
N LYS A 450 -4.03 23.61 -12.57
CA LYS A 450 -5.18 24.41 -12.14
C LYS A 450 -6.04 23.72 -11.06
N SER A 451 -6.24 22.41 -11.16
CA SER A 451 -6.97 21.62 -10.15
C SER A 451 -6.24 21.60 -8.80
N VAL A 452 -4.92 21.55 -8.82
CA VAL A 452 -4.07 21.62 -7.62
C VAL A 452 -4.22 22.97 -6.95
N ALA A 453 -4.12 24.08 -7.71
CA ALA A 453 -4.28 25.44 -7.16
C ALA A 453 -5.66 25.63 -6.49
N ILE A 454 -6.73 25.19 -7.16
CA ILE A 454 -8.10 25.23 -6.61
C ILE A 454 -8.21 24.44 -5.32
N THR A 455 -7.68 23.21 -5.30
CA THR A 455 -7.78 22.33 -4.13
C THR A 455 -6.98 22.86 -2.95
N VAL A 456 -5.76 23.36 -3.19
CA VAL A 456 -4.90 23.98 -2.15
C VAL A 456 -5.62 25.14 -1.49
N LYS A 457 -6.20 26.05 -2.26
CA LYS A 457 -6.93 27.23 -1.74
C LYS A 457 -8.23 26.83 -1.02
N LYS A 458 -9.02 25.94 -1.61
CA LYS A 458 -10.31 25.50 -1.04
C LYS A 458 -10.15 24.76 0.28
N LYS A 459 -9.09 23.98 0.44
CA LYS A 459 -8.84 23.16 1.63
C LYS A 459 -7.72 23.69 2.52
N CYS A 460 -7.18 24.87 2.21
CA CYS A 460 -6.11 25.53 2.98
C CYS A 460 -4.88 24.65 3.18
N LEU A 461 -4.53 23.84 2.17
CA LEU A 461 -3.45 22.86 2.29
C LEU A 461 -2.09 23.59 2.37
N PHE A 462 -1.14 22.96 3.05
CA PHE A 462 0.24 23.42 3.24
C PHE A 462 0.36 24.83 3.88
N GLY A 463 -0.66 25.29 4.60
CA GLY A 463 -0.68 26.64 5.21
C GLY A 463 -1.16 27.73 4.26
N ALA A 464 -1.76 27.38 3.12
CA ALA A 464 -2.37 28.36 2.22
C ALA A 464 -3.48 29.17 2.91
N LYS A 465 -3.62 30.45 2.55
CA LYS A 465 -4.77 31.23 2.95
C LYS A 465 -6.04 30.67 2.30
N CYS A 466 -7.08 30.45 3.12
CA CYS A 466 -8.36 29.95 2.63
C CYS A 466 -9.05 31.02 1.77
N GLU A 467 -9.52 30.63 0.60
CA GLU A 467 -10.56 31.40 -0.11
C GLU A 467 -11.92 30.83 0.34
N LEU A 468 -12.69 31.64 1.06
CA LEU A 468 -14.06 31.34 1.52
C LEU A 468 -15.03 31.29 0.35
#